data_a63b6ce41f31db86fc91b1c48bca7e91
#
_entry.id   a63b6ce41f31db86fc91b1c48bca7e91
#
_cell.length_a   1.000
_cell.length_b   1.000
_cell.length_c   1.000
_cell.angle_alpha   90.00
_cell.angle_beta   90.00
_cell.angle_gamma   90.00
#
_symmetry.space_group_name_H-M   'P 1'
#
loop_
_entity.id
_entity.type
_entity.pdbx_description
1 polymer ?
#
loop_
_entity_poly.entity_id
_entity_poly.type
_entity_poly.pdbx_seq_one_letter_code
_entity_poly.pdbx_strand_id
1 'polypeptide(L)'
;MNKKIFKHLKKDIKPKLVNVSKKNITIRKAKAEGIVKFNKEVYNKIIGLTTAKGEVINTSILAGIIGAKKTSEIIPLCHNIPIEDVDIDIKVLHKKNSFKITCSIITSSKTGVEMEALTGVSVTCLTIYDMCKSIDKSIIIERIQLLSKSGGKSSNYIKK
;
A
#
# COMPACT_ATOMS: atom_id res chain seq x y z
N MET A 1 9.82 30.42 7.42
CA MET A 1 9.81 28.95 7.41
C MET A 1 8.67 28.44 8.28
N ASN A 2 7.55 27.99 7.70
CA ASN A 2 6.43 27.44 8.48
C ASN A 2 6.82 26.05 9.00
N LYS A 3 7.01 25.93 10.31
CA LYS A 3 7.19 24.68 11.02
C LYS A 3 5.89 23.84 10.92
N LYS A 4 5.71 23.03 9.88
CA LYS A 4 4.76 21.91 9.90
C LYS A 4 5.34 20.84 10.81
N ILE A 5 5.18 21.03 12.12
CA ILE A 5 5.59 20.08 13.15
C ILE A 5 4.71 18.83 13.03
N PHE A 6 5.30 17.67 13.21
CA PHE A 6 4.64 16.37 13.21
C PHE A 6 3.36 16.39 14.05
N LYS A 7 2.20 16.24 13.43
CA LYS A 7 0.89 16.32 14.10
C LYS A 7 0.67 15.25 15.19
N HIS A 8 1.47 14.20 15.18
CA HIS A 8 1.41 13.09 16.14
C HIS A 8 2.33 13.27 17.37
N LEU A 9 3.10 14.37 17.41
CA LEU A 9 3.93 14.72 18.56
C LEU A 9 3.40 15.99 19.22
N LYS A 10 3.15 15.95 20.51
CA LYS A 10 2.93 17.14 21.33
C LYS A 10 4.28 17.80 21.64
N LYS A 11 4.25 19.05 22.20
CA LYS A 11 5.44 19.73 22.72
C LYS A 11 6.27 18.86 23.67
N ASP A 12 5.65 17.89 24.33
CA ASP A 12 6.28 16.97 25.30
C ASP A 12 6.77 15.65 24.69
N ILE A 13 6.87 15.56 23.35
CA ILE A 13 7.37 14.37 22.60
C ILE A 13 6.52 13.10 22.84
N LYS A 14 5.30 13.20 23.36
CA LYS A 14 4.43 12.04 23.58
C LYS A 14 3.61 11.71 22.32
N PRO A 15 3.65 10.44 21.85
CA PRO A 15 2.82 9.99 20.74
C PRO A 15 1.33 10.23 21.06
N LYS A 16 0.57 10.71 20.09
CA LYS A 16 -0.88 10.95 20.27
C LYS A 16 -1.62 10.70 18.98
N LEU A 17 -2.72 9.97 19.08
CA LEU A 17 -3.69 9.85 18.00
C LEU A 17 -4.35 11.22 17.73
N VAL A 18 -4.44 11.60 16.46
CA VAL A 18 -5.05 12.88 16.05
C VAL A 18 -6.56 12.84 16.26
N ASN A 19 -7.12 13.78 17.03
CA ASN A 19 -8.56 13.86 17.21
C ASN A 19 -9.24 14.34 15.91
N VAL A 20 -10.13 13.51 15.38
CA VAL A 20 -10.91 13.77 14.15
C VAL A 20 -12.42 13.95 14.44
N SER A 21 -12.87 13.99 15.70
CA SER A 21 -14.29 14.05 16.06
C SER A 21 -15.04 15.22 15.41
N LYS A 22 -14.38 16.39 15.33
CA LYS A 22 -14.95 17.64 14.77
C LYS A 22 -14.85 17.76 13.24
N LYS A 23 -14.32 16.73 12.54
CA LYS A 23 -14.24 16.73 11.08
C LYS A 23 -15.50 16.14 10.45
N ASN A 24 -15.89 16.67 9.31
CA ASN A 24 -16.97 16.11 8.51
C ASN A 24 -16.51 14.82 7.82
N ILE A 25 -17.46 13.91 7.63
CA ILE A 25 -17.27 12.75 6.79
C ILE A 25 -17.25 13.22 5.34
N THR A 26 -16.26 12.78 4.58
CA THR A 26 -16.14 13.04 3.14
C THR A 26 -15.58 11.80 2.45
N ILE A 27 -15.85 11.66 1.16
CA ILE A 27 -15.25 10.58 0.36
C ILE A 27 -13.73 10.78 0.34
N ARG A 28 -13.01 9.75 0.72
CA ARG A 28 -11.55 9.68 0.74
C ARG A 28 -11.08 8.67 -0.28
N LYS A 29 -10.11 9.07 -1.08
CA LYS A 29 -9.47 8.17 -2.04
C LYS A 29 -7.96 8.26 -1.86
N ALA A 30 -7.29 7.12 -1.94
CA ALA A 30 -5.83 7.07 -2.01
C ALA A 30 -5.42 5.99 -2.99
N LYS A 31 -4.30 6.22 -3.67
CA LYS A 31 -3.65 5.24 -4.54
C LYS A 31 -2.18 5.19 -4.24
N ALA A 32 -1.67 3.98 -4.04
CA ALA A 32 -0.25 3.71 -3.82
C ALA A 32 0.29 2.74 -4.87
N GLU A 33 1.61 2.69 -5.04
CA GLU A 33 2.28 1.68 -5.88
C GLU A 33 3.51 1.12 -5.19
N GLY A 34 3.90 -0.07 -5.63
CA GLY A 34 5.17 -0.72 -5.31
C GLY A 34 5.68 -1.53 -6.48
N ILE A 35 6.96 -1.89 -6.46
CA ILE A 35 7.58 -2.72 -7.49
C ILE A 35 8.31 -3.87 -6.82
N VAL A 36 8.08 -5.09 -7.31
CA VAL A 36 8.89 -6.26 -6.99
C VAL A 36 9.72 -6.62 -8.23
N LYS A 37 11.04 -6.59 -8.09
CA LYS A 37 12.00 -6.82 -9.17
C LYS A 37 12.70 -8.16 -8.97
N PHE A 38 12.80 -8.90 -10.06
CA PHE A 38 13.44 -10.21 -10.13
C PHE A 38 14.68 -10.14 -10.99
N ASN A 39 15.64 -11.04 -10.78
CA ASN A 39 16.63 -11.32 -11.81
C ASN A 39 15.96 -12.03 -13.01
N LYS A 40 16.61 -11.99 -14.17
CA LYS A 40 16.04 -12.50 -15.43
C LYS A 40 15.71 -14.00 -15.37
N GLU A 41 16.57 -14.79 -14.74
CA GLU A 41 16.39 -16.24 -14.66
C GLU A 41 15.17 -16.60 -13.83
N VAL A 42 15.05 -16.00 -12.64
CA VAL A 42 13.92 -16.20 -11.72
C VAL A 42 12.61 -15.71 -12.34
N TYR A 43 12.65 -14.53 -12.96
CA TYR A 43 11.49 -13.99 -13.66
C TYR A 43 10.96 -14.96 -14.71
N ASN A 44 11.85 -15.53 -15.54
CA ASN A 44 11.45 -16.51 -16.56
C ASN A 44 10.86 -17.79 -15.96
N LYS A 45 11.39 -18.27 -14.83
CA LYS A 45 10.83 -19.40 -14.11
C LYS A 45 9.41 -19.10 -13.61
N ILE A 46 9.19 -17.95 -12.97
CA ILE A 46 7.86 -17.55 -12.45
C ILE A 46 6.85 -17.40 -13.58
N ILE A 47 7.23 -16.76 -14.68
CA ILE A 47 6.33 -16.53 -15.82
C ILE A 47 6.08 -17.79 -16.62
N GLY A 48 7.06 -18.68 -16.74
CA GLY A 48 6.94 -19.97 -17.43
C GLY A 48 6.00 -20.98 -16.75
N LEU A 49 5.81 -20.84 -15.43
CA LEU A 49 4.90 -21.66 -14.65
C LEU A 49 3.53 -20.95 -14.55
N THR A 50 2.68 -21.13 -15.55
CA THR A 50 1.40 -20.42 -15.68
C THR A 50 0.52 -20.58 -14.43
N THR A 51 0.45 -21.79 -13.86
CA THR A 51 -0.32 -22.10 -12.65
C THR A 51 0.30 -21.41 -11.43
N ALA A 52 1.60 -21.55 -11.22
CA ALA A 52 2.29 -20.93 -10.09
C ALA A 52 2.23 -19.38 -10.13
N LYS A 53 2.29 -18.78 -11.33
CA LYS A 53 2.10 -17.33 -11.50
C LYS A 53 0.71 -16.89 -11.06
N GLY A 54 -0.34 -17.62 -11.44
CA GLY A 54 -1.71 -17.33 -11.03
C GLY A 54 -1.88 -17.41 -9.51
N GLU A 55 -1.31 -18.42 -8.89
CA GLU A 55 -1.33 -18.60 -7.43
C GLU A 55 -0.59 -17.46 -6.71
N VAL A 56 0.60 -17.08 -7.18
CA VAL A 56 1.37 -15.97 -6.61
C VAL A 56 0.58 -14.66 -6.69
N ILE A 57 0.01 -14.34 -7.85
CA ILE A 57 -0.74 -13.09 -8.04
C ILE A 57 -1.99 -13.06 -7.15
N ASN A 58 -2.84 -14.08 -7.23
CA ASN A 58 -4.11 -14.12 -6.51
C ASN A 58 -3.91 -14.12 -4.99
N THR A 59 -2.97 -14.93 -4.49
CA THR A 59 -2.65 -14.99 -3.06
C THR A 59 -2.13 -13.64 -2.56
N SER A 60 -1.28 -12.97 -3.37
CA SER A 60 -0.71 -11.67 -2.99
C SER A 60 -1.75 -10.56 -2.98
N ILE A 61 -2.70 -10.57 -3.93
CA ILE A 61 -3.84 -9.65 -3.95
C ILE A 61 -4.68 -9.82 -2.69
N LEU A 62 -5.05 -11.08 -2.37
CA LEU A 62 -5.85 -11.38 -1.19
C LEU A 62 -5.15 -10.93 0.10
N ALA A 63 -3.86 -11.22 0.23
CA ALA A 63 -3.05 -10.78 1.38
C ALA A 63 -3.00 -9.25 1.49
N GLY A 64 -2.84 -8.55 0.37
CA GLY A 64 -2.85 -7.09 0.33
C GLY A 64 -4.18 -6.47 0.77
N ILE A 65 -5.30 -7.05 0.35
CA ILE A 65 -6.63 -6.63 0.79
C ILE A 65 -6.77 -6.81 2.31
N ILE A 66 -6.33 -7.95 2.85
CA ILE A 66 -6.32 -8.20 4.29
C ILE A 66 -5.41 -7.19 5.01
N GLY A 67 -4.22 -6.93 4.47
CA GLY A 67 -3.28 -5.97 5.02
C GLY A 67 -3.85 -4.55 5.07
N ALA A 68 -4.49 -4.08 4.00
CA ALA A 68 -5.16 -2.79 3.97
C ALA A 68 -6.22 -2.66 5.08
N LYS A 69 -7.06 -3.69 5.27
CA LYS A 69 -8.10 -3.74 6.31
C LYS A 69 -7.53 -3.77 7.74
N LYS A 70 -6.31 -4.27 7.91
CA LYS A 70 -5.63 -4.39 9.22
C LYS A 70 -4.64 -3.25 9.50
N THR A 71 -4.65 -2.18 8.72
CA THR A 71 -3.68 -1.08 8.85
C THR A 71 -3.65 -0.50 10.26
N SER A 72 -4.80 -0.26 10.90
CA SER A 72 -4.86 0.31 12.24
C SER A 72 -4.34 -0.65 13.34
N GLU A 73 -4.28 -1.94 13.08
CA GLU A 73 -3.69 -2.94 13.99
C GLU A 73 -2.16 -2.98 13.88
N ILE A 74 -1.61 -2.58 12.72
CA ILE A 74 -0.18 -2.63 12.41
C ILE A 74 0.50 -1.28 12.66
N ILE A 75 -0.15 -0.17 12.31
CA ILE A 75 0.39 1.19 12.40
C ILE A 75 -0.22 1.89 13.62
N PRO A 76 0.54 2.11 14.70
CA PRO A 76 0.00 2.45 16.02
C PRO A 76 -0.87 3.71 16.09
N LEU A 77 -0.62 4.71 15.24
CA LEU A 77 -1.34 5.99 15.26
C LEU A 77 -2.31 6.16 14.08
N CYS A 78 -2.67 5.06 13.43
CA CYS A 78 -3.75 5.04 12.45
C CYS A 78 -5.12 4.89 13.13
N HIS A 79 -6.13 5.59 12.59
CA HIS A 79 -7.51 5.41 13.01
C HIS A 79 -8.05 4.09 12.44
N ASN A 80 -8.92 3.43 13.19
CA ASN A 80 -9.69 2.33 12.63
C ASN A 80 -10.76 2.92 11.69
N ILE A 81 -10.62 2.66 10.39
CA ILE A 81 -11.48 3.21 9.34
C ILE A 81 -12.19 2.04 8.65
N PRO A 82 -13.52 2.07 8.55
CA PRO A 82 -14.24 1.11 7.71
C PRO A 82 -13.87 1.39 6.25
N ILE A 83 -13.28 0.41 5.56
CA ILE A 83 -12.95 0.51 4.15
C ILE A 83 -14.14 0.04 3.33
N GLU A 84 -14.57 0.84 2.36
CA GLU A 84 -15.72 0.52 1.49
C GLU A 84 -15.25 -0.21 0.22
N ASP A 85 -14.06 0.16 -0.31
CA ASP A 85 -13.51 -0.46 -1.51
C ASP A 85 -11.98 -0.57 -1.44
N VAL A 86 -11.47 -1.73 -1.86
CA VAL A 86 -10.03 -2.03 -2.02
C VAL A 86 -9.82 -2.69 -3.36
N ASP A 87 -9.15 -2.02 -4.25
CA ASP A 87 -8.74 -2.54 -5.55
C ASP A 87 -7.21 -2.69 -5.60
N ILE A 88 -6.72 -3.92 -5.81
CA ILE A 88 -5.29 -4.22 -5.97
C ILE A 88 -5.08 -4.86 -7.33
N ASP A 89 -4.25 -4.21 -8.15
CA ASP A 89 -3.82 -4.70 -9.45
C ASP A 89 -2.32 -5.02 -9.47
N ILE A 90 -1.96 -6.12 -10.13
CA ILE A 90 -0.58 -6.55 -10.34
C ILE A 90 -0.29 -6.64 -11.83
N LYS A 91 0.42 -5.63 -12.34
CA LYS A 91 0.85 -5.58 -13.73
C LYS A 91 2.24 -6.18 -13.92
N VAL A 92 2.33 -7.18 -14.79
CA VAL A 92 3.61 -7.79 -15.19
C VAL A 92 4.34 -6.88 -16.16
N LEU A 93 5.58 -6.49 -15.83
CA LEU A 93 6.45 -5.64 -16.65
C LEU A 93 7.57 -6.48 -17.27
N HIS A 94 7.28 -7.14 -18.39
CA HIS A 94 8.21 -8.08 -19.05
C HIS A 94 9.58 -7.48 -19.34
N LYS A 95 9.65 -6.25 -19.87
CA LYS A 95 10.91 -5.59 -20.21
C LYS A 95 11.79 -5.25 -18.99
N LYS A 96 11.22 -5.28 -17.79
CA LYS A 96 11.90 -4.90 -16.54
C LYS A 96 12.07 -6.07 -15.58
N ASN A 97 11.64 -7.28 -15.94
CA ASN A 97 11.59 -8.45 -15.07
C ASN A 97 10.99 -8.12 -13.71
N SER A 98 9.83 -7.48 -13.69
CA SER A 98 9.25 -6.97 -12.45
C SER A 98 7.72 -7.02 -12.47
N PHE A 99 7.14 -7.03 -11.28
CA PHE A 99 5.72 -6.81 -11.07
C PHE A 99 5.52 -5.41 -10.51
N LYS A 100 4.57 -4.67 -11.09
CA LYS A 100 4.10 -3.39 -10.57
C LYS A 100 2.77 -3.63 -9.87
N ILE A 101 2.74 -3.33 -8.60
CA ILE A 101 1.57 -3.43 -7.74
C ILE A 101 0.96 -2.04 -7.59
N THR A 102 -0.37 -1.93 -7.71
CA THR A 102 -1.10 -0.72 -7.32
C THR A 102 -2.23 -1.09 -6.38
N CYS A 103 -2.46 -0.25 -5.38
CA CYS A 103 -3.59 -0.38 -4.45
C CYS A 103 -4.36 0.94 -4.43
N SER A 104 -5.65 0.86 -4.70
CA SER A 104 -6.60 1.98 -4.65
C SER A 104 -7.61 1.72 -3.54
N ILE A 105 -7.83 2.72 -2.69
CA ILE A 105 -8.76 2.65 -1.55
C ILE A 105 -9.79 3.76 -1.67
N ILE A 106 -11.05 3.43 -1.40
CA ILE A 106 -12.14 4.39 -1.28
C ILE A 106 -12.88 4.15 0.02
N THR A 107 -13.23 5.22 0.71
CA THR A 107 -14.09 5.19 1.90
C THR A 107 -14.72 6.53 2.18
N SER A 108 -15.80 6.54 2.94
CA SER A 108 -16.43 7.72 3.55
C SER A 108 -15.93 7.87 4.98
N SER A 109 -15.03 8.84 5.22
CA SER A 109 -14.37 8.97 6.52
C SER A 109 -13.98 10.41 6.88
N LYS A 110 -13.65 10.61 8.17
CA LYS A 110 -13.14 11.88 8.73
C LYS A 110 -11.63 12.06 8.49
N THR A 111 -10.92 11.01 8.06
CA THR A 111 -9.47 11.04 7.80
C THR A 111 -9.13 10.35 6.49
N GLY A 112 -7.90 10.53 6.00
CA GLY A 112 -7.45 9.94 4.75
C GLY A 112 -7.10 8.47 4.90
N VAL A 113 -6.97 7.77 3.78
CA VAL A 113 -6.71 6.32 3.66
C VAL A 113 -5.37 6.03 2.97
N GLU A 114 -4.43 6.98 3.10
CA GLU A 114 -3.10 6.86 2.51
C GLU A 114 -2.34 5.65 3.08
N MET A 115 -2.48 5.43 4.39
CA MET A 115 -1.77 4.34 5.06
C MET A 115 -2.34 2.98 4.69
N GLU A 116 -3.66 2.89 4.51
CA GLU A 116 -4.34 1.69 4.06
C GLU A 116 -3.85 1.28 2.65
N ALA A 117 -3.74 2.25 1.74
CA ALA A 117 -3.22 2.00 0.39
C ALA A 117 -1.74 1.58 0.41
N LEU A 118 -0.91 2.24 1.22
CA LEU A 118 0.52 1.89 1.37
C LEU A 118 0.71 0.52 2.02
N THR A 119 -0.08 0.19 3.05
CA THR A 119 -0.02 -1.12 3.71
C THR A 119 -0.46 -2.22 2.76
N GLY A 120 -1.55 -2.00 2.00
CA GLY A 120 -2.01 -2.96 0.99
C GLY A 120 -0.92 -3.30 -0.03
N VAL A 121 -0.25 -2.29 -0.59
CA VAL A 121 0.89 -2.49 -1.50
C VAL A 121 2.03 -3.23 -0.81
N SER A 122 2.39 -2.82 0.42
CA SER A 122 3.52 -3.41 1.15
C SER A 122 3.31 -4.90 1.42
N VAL A 123 2.12 -5.26 1.90
CA VAL A 123 1.77 -6.67 2.17
C VAL A 123 1.72 -7.49 0.88
N THR A 124 1.18 -6.93 -0.20
CA THR A 124 1.21 -7.59 -1.52
C THR A 124 2.64 -7.87 -1.98
N CYS A 125 3.54 -6.87 -1.90
CA CYS A 125 4.96 -7.04 -2.28
C CYS A 125 5.66 -8.09 -1.41
N LEU A 126 5.43 -8.07 -0.09
CA LEU A 126 6.01 -9.05 0.85
C LEU A 126 5.50 -10.46 0.56
N THR A 127 4.24 -10.63 0.21
CA THR A 127 3.66 -11.94 -0.13
C THR A 127 4.26 -12.48 -1.44
N ILE A 128 4.45 -11.63 -2.47
CA ILE A 128 5.16 -12.02 -3.69
C ILE A 128 6.58 -12.50 -3.35
N TYR A 129 7.30 -11.75 -2.50
CA TYR A 129 8.64 -12.13 -2.06
C TYR A 129 8.60 -13.49 -1.34
N ASP A 130 7.70 -13.67 -0.37
CA ASP A 130 7.59 -14.90 0.41
C ASP A 130 7.34 -16.13 -0.47
N MET A 131 6.43 -16.02 -1.40
CA MET A 131 6.07 -17.11 -2.33
C MET A 131 7.18 -17.43 -3.35
N CYS A 132 8.06 -16.48 -3.64
CA CYS A 132 9.13 -16.64 -4.65
C CYS A 132 10.53 -16.87 -4.05
N LYS A 133 10.75 -16.59 -2.75
CA LYS A 133 12.07 -16.63 -2.10
C LYS A 133 12.77 -18.00 -2.12
N SER A 134 12.01 -19.10 -2.27
CA SER A 134 12.56 -20.44 -2.43
C SER A 134 13.34 -20.61 -3.74
N ILE A 135 12.99 -19.82 -4.77
CA ILE A 135 13.68 -19.80 -6.07
C ILE A 135 14.90 -18.88 -5.99
N ASP A 136 14.72 -17.68 -5.41
CA ASP A 136 15.80 -16.68 -5.26
C ASP A 136 15.48 -15.71 -4.13
N LYS A 137 16.46 -15.47 -3.27
CA LYS A 137 16.37 -14.51 -2.17
C LYS A 137 16.79 -13.09 -2.56
N SER A 138 17.34 -12.90 -3.77
CA SER A 138 17.79 -11.59 -4.26
C SER A 138 16.68 -10.71 -4.82
N ILE A 139 15.41 -11.13 -4.71
CA ILE A 139 14.23 -10.36 -5.07
C ILE A 139 14.23 -9.02 -4.31
N ILE A 140 13.98 -7.93 -5.03
CA ILE A 140 14.01 -6.58 -4.47
C ILE A 140 12.59 -5.99 -4.46
N ILE A 141 12.17 -5.52 -3.29
CA ILE A 141 10.97 -4.67 -3.17
C ILE A 141 11.44 -3.22 -3.21
N GLU A 142 10.97 -2.47 -4.20
CA GLU A 142 11.37 -1.08 -4.39
C GLU A 142 10.18 -0.13 -4.60
N ARG A 143 10.40 1.15 -4.33
CA ARG A 143 9.47 2.26 -4.62
C ARG A 143 8.05 2.12 -4.07
N ILE A 144 7.89 1.64 -2.86
CA ILE A 144 6.60 1.74 -2.19
C ILE A 144 6.32 3.22 -1.91
N GLN A 145 5.28 3.76 -2.56
CA GLN A 145 4.99 5.19 -2.51
C GLN A 145 3.52 5.52 -2.78
N LEU A 146 3.11 6.66 -2.22
CA LEU A 146 1.79 7.23 -2.52
C LEU A 146 1.81 7.89 -3.90
N LEU A 147 0.85 7.54 -4.76
CA LEU A 147 0.66 8.18 -6.06
C LEU A 147 -0.31 9.35 -6.00
N SER A 148 -1.42 9.17 -5.31
CA SER A 148 -2.43 10.21 -5.19
C SER A 148 -3.26 10.06 -3.94
N LYS A 149 -3.83 11.17 -3.50
CA LYS A 149 -4.92 11.21 -2.53
C LYS A 149 -5.88 12.33 -2.82
N SER A 150 -7.15 12.15 -2.46
CA SER A 150 -8.17 13.19 -2.56
C SER A 150 -9.18 13.12 -1.42
N GLY A 151 -9.93 14.21 -1.26
CA GLY A 151 -10.92 14.39 -0.20
C GLY A 151 -10.34 15.04 1.06
N GLY A 152 -11.18 15.77 1.80
CA GLY A 152 -10.83 16.45 3.05
C GLY A 152 -10.31 17.89 2.88
N LYS A 153 -9.88 18.46 4.03
CA LYS A 153 -9.40 19.86 4.08
C LYS A 153 -8.02 20.08 3.46
N SER A 154 -7.18 19.05 3.40
CA SER A 154 -5.88 19.15 2.74
C SER A 154 -6.07 18.99 1.22
N SER A 155 -5.33 19.80 0.46
CA SER A 155 -5.33 19.76 -1.01
C SER A 155 -5.12 18.33 -1.54
N ASN A 156 -5.69 18.05 -2.69
CA ASN A 156 -5.40 16.83 -3.43
C ASN A 156 -3.89 16.72 -3.68
N TYR A 157 -3.38 15.51 -3.60
CA TYR A 157 -2.00 15.20 -3.91
C TYR A 157 -1.96 14.29 -5.14
N ILE A 158 -1.16 14.64 -6.10
CA ILE A 158 -0.80 13.78 -7.22
C ILE A 158 0.72 13.83 -7.32
N LYS A 159 1.35 12.68 -7.32
CA LYS A 159 2.78 12.57 -7.52
C LYS A 159 3.12 13.02 -8.95
N LYS A 160 4.04 13.95 -9.06
CA LYS A 160 4.65 14.39 -10.31
C LYS A 160 5.72 13.39 -10.79
#